data_78c86e6b4f2d8434e8fa0029f097836c
#
_entry.id   78c86e6b4f2d8434e8fa0029f097836c
#
_cell.length_a   1.000
_cell.length_b   1.000
_cell.length_c   1.000
_cell.angle_alpha   90.00
_cell.angle_beta   90.00
_cell.angle_gamma   90.00
#
_symmetry.space_group_name_H-M   'P 1'
#
loop_
_entity.id
_entity.type
_entity.pdbx_description
1 polymer ?
#
loop_
_entity_poly.entity_id
_entity_poly.type
_entity_poly.pdbx_seq_one_letter_code
_entity_poly.pdbx_strand_id
1 'polypeptide(L)'
;MVKEFISQLPPDKLTPFAKHPYRVQEDAAMDELMESVRTHGVLSPLLARPKGEGYELVSGHRRRLAAQKLGLPTVPVLVRKMTDDEAVILMVDSNLQRENLLPSEKAFAYQMKLEAMKHQGKATSGQLVQKLSVEKVADEANENYKTVQRYIRLTNLVPPLLQMVDDGRIAFSPAVELSYLTRDEQAELWDLIGREDATPSLSQALRMKQLSREAKLTPEVLYAILTEEKPNQKEQIRIKTESLRKYFPRNYSAQQMEREIIKLLEARYRAKGRGER
;
A
#
# COMPACT_ATOMS: atom_id res chain seq x y z
N MET A 1 38.75 -2.58 4.84
CA MET A 1 38.21 -3.07 3.55
C MET A 1 37.25 -4.22 3.81
N VAL A 2 36.00 -4.09 3.36
CA VAL A 2 35.01 -5.18 3.45
C VAL A 2 35.48 -6.24 2.46
N LYS A 3 35.77 -7.47 2.93
CA LYS A 3 36.12 -8.58 2.05
C LYS A 3 34.89 -9.04 1.32
N GLU A 4 34.77 -8.67 0.06
CA GLU A 4 33.76 -9.17 -0.87
C GLU A 4 34.40 -10.19 -1.79
N PHE A 5 33.71 -11.32 -2.02
CA PHE A 5 34.16 -12.33 -2.98
C PHE A 5 32.95 -13.03 -3.60
N ILE A 6 33.09 -13.39 -4.86
CA ILE A 6 32.09 -14.19 -5.57
C ILE A 6 32.39 -15.67 -5.37
N SER A 7 31.39 -16.41 -4.89
CA SER A 7 31.45 -17.87 -4.70
C SER A 7 30.35 -18.55 -5.48
N GLN A 8 30.62 -19.77 -5.96
CA GLN A 8 29.59 -20.66 -6.49
C GLN A 8 29.01 -21.45 -5.33
N LEU A 9 27.76 -21.20 -4.98
CA LEU A 9 27.09 -21.84 -3.85
C LEU A 9 25.83 -22.58 -4.31
N PRO A 10 25.53 -23.74 -3.73
CA PRO A 10 24.26 -24.43 -3.96
C PRO A 10 23.10 -23.53 -3.49
N PRO A 11 22.00 -23.40 -4.30
CA PRO A 11 20.84 -22.57 -3.93
C PRO A 11 20.23 -22.94 -2.58
N ASP A 12 20.35 -24.19 -2.15
CA ASP A 12 19.77 -24.69 -0.90
C ASP A 12 20.59 -24.30 0.34
N LYS A 13 21.86 -23.90 0.18
CA LYS A 13 22.66 -23.34 1.27
C LYS A 13 22.36 -21.84 1.55
N LEU A 14 21.51 -21.24 0.73
CA LEU A 14 21.09 -19.85 0.87
C LEU A 14 19.74 -19.81 1.62
N THR A 15 19.75 -19.48 2.90
CA THR A 15 18.50 -19.27 3.65
C THR A 15 17.87 -17.93 3.29
N PRO A 16 16.55 -17.87 3.06
CA PRO A 16 15.88 -16.60 2.84
C PRO A 16 16.07 -15.66 4.04
N PHE A 17 16.07 -14.35 3.77
CA PHE A 17 16.12 -13.35 4.83
C PHE A 17 14.88 -13.46 5.73
N ALA A 18 15.09 -13.55 7.03
CA ALA A 18 13.99 -13.60 7.99
C ALA A 18 13.15 -12.33 7.91
N LYS A 19 11.81 -12.46 7.91
CA LYS A 19 10.86 -11.34 7.79
C LYS A 19 10.97 -10.54 6.47
N HIS A 20 11.36 -11.21 5.37
CA HIS A 20 11.42 -10.57 4.05
C HIS A 20 10.03 -10.02 3.67
N PRO A 21 9.88 -8.70 3.45
CA PRO A 21 8.56 -8.09 3.26
C PRO A 21 7.97 -8.35 1.87
N TYR A 22 8.82 -8.69 0.90
CA TYR A 22 8.43 -8.85 -0.51
C TYR A 22 8.03 -10.29 -0.82
N ARG A 23 6.88 -10.46 -1.46
CA ARG A 23 6.41 -11.77 -1.92
C ARG A 23 7.17 -12.20 -3.17
N VAL A 24 7.62 -13.44 -3.20
CA VAL A 24 8.12 -14.03 -4.43
C VAL A 24 6.92 -14.63 -5.16
N GLN A 25 6.44 -13.93 -6.18
CA GLN A 25 5.29 -14.35 -6.98
C GLN A 25 5.74 -15.27 -8.11
N GLU A 26 4.94 -16.31 -8.38
CA GLU A 26 5.06 -17.17 -9.55
C GLU A 26 4.14 -16.62 -10.64
N ASP A 27 4.66 -15.65 -11.37
CA ASP A 27 3.98 -14.90 -12.41
C ASP A 27 4.69 -15.08 -13.78
N ALA A 28 4.13 -14.55 -14.85
CA ALA A 28 4.74 -14.63 -16.19
C ALA A 28 6.18 -14.11 -16.22
N ALA A 29 6.51 -13.08 -15.41
CA ALA A 29 7.88 -12.59 -15.28
C ALA A 29 8.80 -13.58 -14.55
N MET A 30 8.27 -14.53 -13.77
CA MET A 30 9.06 -15.66 -13.24
C MET A 30 9.36 -16.67 -14.33
N ASP A 31 8.39 -16.95 -15.22
CA ASP A 31 8.59 -17.89 -16.33
C ASP A 31 9.65 -17.34 -17.31
N GLU A 32 9.60 -16.05 -17.63
CA GLU A 32 10.65 -15.39 -18.43
C GLU A 32 12.02 -15.46 -17.76
N LEU A 33 12.08 -15.22 -16.45
CA LEU A 33 13.32 -15.34 -15.68
C LEU A 33 13.85 -16.79 -15.70
N MET A 34 12.99 -17.79 -15.54
CA MET A 34 13.38 -19.21 -15.59
C MET A 34 13.95 -19.57 -16.97
N GLU A 35 13.34 -19.09 -18.06
CA GLU A 35 13.84 -19.34 -19.41
C GLU A 35 15.21 -18.67 -19.63
N SER A 36 15.37 -17.42 -19.18
CA SER A 36 16.66 -16.72 -19.21
C SER A 36 17.74 -17.47 -18.40
N VAL A 37 17.39 -17.93 -17.19
CA VAL A 37 18.32 -18.68 -16.32
C VAL A 37 18.66 -20.05 -16.93
N ARG A 38 17.71 -20.71 -17.61
CA ARG A 38 17.96 -21.97 -18.32
C ARG A 38 18.97 -21.81 -19.45
N THR A 39 18.86 -20.70 -20.21
CA THR A 39 19.66 -20.45 -21.41
C THR A 39 21.04 -19.90 -21.08
N HIS A 40 21.13 -18.95 -20.13
CA HIS A 40 22.34 -18.16 -19.88
C HIS A 40 22.91 -18.38 -18.46
N GLY A 41 22.25 -19.16 -17.63
CA GLY A 41 22.57 -19.24 -16.21
C GLY A 41 22.20 -17.96 -15.45
N VAL A 42 22.64 -17.86 -14.22
CA VAL A 42 22.42 -16.67 -13.37
C VAL A 42 23.50 -15.63 -13.69
N LEU A 43 23.19 -14.68 -14.57
CA LEU A 43 24.14 -13.66 -15.05
C LEU A 43 24.56 -12.68 -13.96
N SER A 44 23.63 -12.25 -13.12
CA SER A 44 23.91 -11.30 -12.01
C SER A 44 24.03 -12.06 -10.71
N PRO A 45 25.14 -11.96 -9.96
CA PRO A 45 25.30 -12.66 -8.67
C PRO A 45 24.18 -12.33 -7.69
N LEU A 46 23.78 -13.30 -6.89
CA LEU A 46 22.95 -13.09 -5.72
C LEU A 46 23.80 -12.40 -4.64
N LEU A 47 23.16 -11.68 -3.72
CA LEU A 47 23.85 -11.07 -2.58
C LEU A 47 23.50 -11.84 -1.31
N ALA A 48 24.51 -12.33 -0.59
CA ALA A 48 24.33 -13.03 0.67
C ALA A 48 25.37 -12.58 1.71
N ARG A 49 25.07 -12.88 2.97
CA ARG A 49 26.01 -12.68 4.09
C ARG A 49 26.21 -13.98 4.84
N PRO A 50 27.37 -14.19 5.48
CA PRO A 50 27.57 -15.30 6.41
C PRO A 50 26.61 -15.17 7.59
N LYS A 51 25.90 -16.26 7.95
CA LYS A 51 25.06 -16.32 9.15
C LYS A 51 25.03 -17.75 9.70
N GLY A 52 25.54 -17.92 10.91
CA GLY A 52 25.76 -19.24 11.47
C GLY A 52 26.73 -20.07 10.62
N GLU A 53 26.37 -21.33 10.33
CA GLU A 53 27.15 -22.22 9.47
C GLU A 53 26.83 -22.08 7.97
N GLY A 54 25.91 -21.19 7.60
CA GLY A 54 25.44 -20.99 6.23
C GLY A 54 25.49 -19.53 5.77
N TYR A 55 24.63 -19.26 4.80
CA TYR A 55 24.52 -17.92 4.21
C TYR A 55 23.05 -17.47 4.21
N GLU A 56 22.82 -16.22 4.62
CA GLU A 56 21.52 -15.58 4.53
C GLU A 56 21.44 -14.73 3.26
N LEU A 57 20.44 -14.98 2.43
CA LEU A 57 20.23 -14.29 1.17
C LEU A 57 19.65 -12.90 1.41
N VAL A 58 20.36 -11.85 1.02
CA VAL A 58 19.93 -10.44 1.15
C VAL A 58 19.21 -9.97 -0.11
N SER A 59 19.68 -10.37 -1.31
CA SER A 59 19.05 -10.00 -2.58
C SER A 59 19.17 -11.13 -3.61
N GLY A 60 18.15 -11.24 -4.48
CA GLY A 60 18.11 -12.24 -5.55
C GLY A 60 17.19 -13.42 -5.26
N HIS A 61 16.15 -13.28 -4.43
CA HIS A 61 15.21 -14.34 -4.04
C HIS A 61 14.54 -15.02 -5.25
N ARG A 62 14.11 -14.25 -6.27
CA ARG A 62 13.54 -14.79 -7.51
C ARG A 62 14.56 -15.64 -8.29
N ARG A 63 15.81 -15.17 -8.40
CA ARG A 63 16.91 -15.92 -9.07
C ARG A 63 17.26 -17.20 -8.34
N ARG A 64 17.27 -17.16 -7.01
CA ARG A 64 17.44 -18.38 -6.19
C ARG A 64 16.32 -19.37 -6.45
N LEU A 65 15.05 -18.94 -6.42
CA LEU A 65 13.90 -19.82 -6.68
C LEU A 65 13.94 -20.41 -8.10
N ALA A 66 14.24 -19.60 -9.10
CA ALA A 66 14.41 -20.06 -10.48
C ALA A 66 15.52 -21.12 -10.59
N ALA A 67 16.67 -20.89 -9.96
CA ALA A 67 17.77 -21.85 -9.93
C ALA A 67 17.40 -23.17 -9.24
N GLN A 68 16.65 -23.11 -8.13
CA GLN A 68 16.15 -24.30 -7.45
C GLN A 68 15.17 -25.10 -8.32
N LYS A 69 14.19 -24.42 -8.95
CA LYS A 69 13.23 -25.09 -9.84
C LYS A 69 13.89 -25.71 -11.07
N LEU A 70 14.98 -25.14 -11.56
CA LEU A 70 15.76 -25.67 -12.68
C LEU A 70 16.80 -26.71 -12.27
N GLY A 71 16.95 -27.00 -10.97
CA GLY A 71 17.90 -27.96 -10.46
C GLY A 71 19.37 -27.57 -10.68
N LEU A 72 19.68 -26.25 -10.72
CA LEU A 72 21.05 -25.79 -10.89
C LEU A 72 21.92 -26.20 -9.69
N PRO A 73 23.10 -26.83 -9.91
CA PRO A 73 23.95 -27.31 -8.80
C PRO A 73 24.52 -26.13 -7.99
N THR A 74 24.82 -25.01 -8.63
CA THR A 74 25.36 -23.81 -7.99
C THR A 74 24.89 -22.55 -8.69
N VAL A 75 24.93 -21.41 -7.95
CA VAL A 75 24.68 -20.07 -8.46
C VAL A 75 25.80 -19.13 -8.02
N PRO A 76 26.13 -18.07 -8.80
CA PRO A 76 27.09 -17.08 -8.39
C PRO A 76 26.51 -16.22 -7.27
N VAL A 77 27.22 -16.11 -6.15
CA VAL A 77 26.82 -15.36 -4.95
C VAL A 77 27.94 -14.41 -4.56
N LEU A 78 27.62 -13.14 -4.47
CA LEU A 78 28.49 -12.14 -3.85
C LEU A 78 28.32 -12.25 -2.33
N VAL A 79 29.35 -12.75 -1.66
CA VAL A 79 29.34 -12.90 -0.20
C VAL A 79 30.00 -11.66 0.41
N ARG A 80 29.21 -10.96 1.23
CA ARG A 80 29.65 -9.74 1.93
C ARG A 80 29.32 -9.84 3.42
N LYS A 81 30.30 -9.57 4.28
CA LYS A 81 30.05 -9.43 5.71
C LYS A 81 29.33 -8.12 5.98
N MET A 82 28.20 -8.20 6.68
CA MET A 82 27.38 -7.05 7.07
C MET A 82 26.57 -7.36 8.33
N THR A 83 26.22 -6.33 9.06
CA THR A 83 25.32 -6.40 10.21
C THR A 83 23.88 -6.70 9.80
N ASP A 84 23.01 -6.98 10.77
CA ASP A 84 21.58 -7.16 10.51
C ASP A 84 20.94 -5.90 9.91
N ASP A 85 21.28 -4.73 10.46
CA ASP A 85 20.74 -3.45 9.99
C ASP A 85 21.23 -3.10 8.57
N GLU A 86 22.52 -3.32 8.28
CA GLU A 86 23.05 -3.13 6.92
C GLU A 86 22.37 -4.07 5.90
N ALA A 87 22.11 -5.31 6.30
CA ALA A 87 21.43 -6.28 5.44
C ALA A 87 19.97 -5.85 5.17
N VAL A 88 19.25 -5.36 6.18
CA VAL A 88 17.89 -4.82 6.03
C VAL A 88 17.89 -3.64 5.07
N ILE A 89 18.78 -2.67 5.25
CA ILE A 89 18.85 -1.47 4.40
C ILE A 89 19.11 -1.88 2.95
N LEU A 90 20.12 -2.70 2.69
CA LEU A 90 20.45 -3.17 1.33
C LEU A 90 19.30 -3.96 0.69
N MET A 91 18.63 -4.82 1.46
CA MET A 91 17.48 -5.58 0.98
C MET A 91 16.34 -4.64 0.57
N VAL A 92 16.01 -3.66 1.41
CA VAL A 92 14.94 -2.70 1.11
C VAL A 92 15.31 -1.85 -0.11
N ASP A 93 16.50 -1.27 -0.16
CA ASP A 93 16.93 -0.39 -1.25
C ASP A 93 16.96 -1.13 -2.60
N SER A 94 17.40 -2.38 -2.62
CA SER A 94 17.41 -3.20 -3.85
C SER A 94 16.01 -3.54 -4.39
N ASN A 95 14.95 -3.35 -3.60
CA ASN A 95 13.58 -3.70 -3.96
C ASN A 95 12.65 -2.50 -4.09
N LEU A 96 12.92 -1.35 -3.41
CA LEU A 96 12.07 -0.15 -3.48
C LEU A 96 11.98 0.45 -4.90
N GLN A 97 12.92 0.15 -5.77
CA GLN A 97 12.95 0.58 -7.18
C GLN A 97 11.99 -0.23 -8.08
N ARG A 98 11.30 -1.24 -7.55
CA ARG A 98 10.36 -2.05 -8.34
C ARG A 98 9.07 -1.26 -8.58
N GLU A 99 8.58 -1.28 -9.82
CA GLU A 99 7.38 -0.53 -10.24
C GLU A 99 6.09 -1.04 -9.58
N ASN A 100 5.98 -2.35 -9.30
CA ASN A 100 4.73 -3.01 -8.85
C ASN A 100 4.85 -3.57 -7.43
N LEU A 101 5.23 -2.73 -6.46
CA LEU A 101 5.20 -3.11 -5.05
C LEU A 101 3.78 -2.97 -4.47
N LEU A 102 3.34 -4.01 -3.75
CA LEU A 102 2.09 -3.94 -3.00
C LEU A 102 2.16 -2.89 -1.89
N PRO A 103 1.03 -2.26 -1.52
CA PRO A 103 0.99 -1.32 -0.40
C PRO A 103 1.55 -1.89 0.91
N SER A 104 1.25 -3.16 1.22
CA SER A 104 1.80 -3.84 2.39
C SER A 104 3.32 -4.01 2.31
N GLU A 105 3.85 -4.37 1.13
CA GLU A 105 5.29 -4.55 0.93
C GLU A 105 6.05 -3.23 1.15
N LYS A 106 5.55 -2.12 0.58
CA LYS A 106 6.10 -0.78 0.84
C LYS A 106 6.03 -0.40 2.32
N ALA A 107 4.90 -0.69 2.97
CA ALA A 107 4.68 -0.37 4.38
C ALA A 107 5.71 -1.06 5.29
N PHE A 108 5.86 -2.38 5.17
CA PHE A 108 6.83 -3.13 5.97
C PHE A 108 8.27 -2.81 5.59
N ALA A 109 8.57 -2.58 4.31
CA ALA A 109 9.90 -2.19 3.86
C ALA A 109 10.35 -0.86 4.49
N TYR A 110 9.50 0.16 4.45
CA TYR A 110 9.80 1.45 5.09
C TYR A 110 9.93 1.32 6.61
N GLN A 111 9.06 0.54 7.25
CA GLN A 111 9.16 0.29 8.70
C GLN A 111 10.50 -0.38 9.05
N MET A 112 10.86 -1.46 8.36
CA MET A 112 12.11 -2.19 8.61
C MET A 112 13.34 -1.31 8.40
N LYS A 113 13.37 -0.52 7.30
CA LYS A 113 14.46 0.40 7.03
C LYS A 113 14.58 1.48 8.11
N LEU A 114 13.45 2.04 8.55
CA LEU A 114 13.41 3.03 9.62
C LEU A 114 13.95 2.45 10.95
N GLU A 115 13.58 1.22 11.29
CA GLU A 115 14.06 0.53 12.50
C GLU A 115 15.57 0.28 12.42
N ALA A 116 16.07 -0.23 11.29
CA ALA A 116 17.48 -0.48 11.07
C ALA A 116 18.32 0.83 11.16
N MET A 117 17.83 1.92 10.58
CA MET A 117 18.51 3.23 10.67
C MET A 117 18.52 3.80 12.10
N LYS A 118 17.48 3.56 12.89
CA LYS A 118 17.46 3.97 14.31
C LYS A 118 18.50 3.22 15.13
N HIS A 119 18.73 1.94 14.87
CA HIS A 119 19.75 1.14 15.57
C HIS A 119 21.17 1.60 15.23
N GLN A 120 21.42 2.06 14.01
CA GLN A 120 22.74 2.57 13.60
C GLN A 120 23.03 3.98 14.14
N GLY A 121 22.01 4.78 14.41
CA GLY A 121 22.14 6.07 15.08
C GLY A 121 22.37 5.86 16.57
N LYS A 122 23.56 6.17 17.09
CA LYS A 122 23.83 6.16 18.54
C LYS A 122 22.71 6.89 19.26
N ALA A 123 22.08 6.19 20.20
CA ALA A 123 20.93 6.57 21.00
C ALA A 123 20.88 8.06 21.38
N THR A 124 20.16 8.84 20.61
CA THR A 124 19.63 10.13 21.04
C THR A 124 18.11 10.00 20.99
N SER A 125 17.52 9.78 22.15
CA SER A 125 16.08 9.65 22.33
C SER A 125 15.39 10.99 22.02
N GLY A 126 14.45 10.99 21.05
CA GLY A 126 13.58 12.14 20.86
C GLY A 126 12.80 12.08 19.54
N GLN A 127 11.63 12.70 19.53
CA GLN A 127 10.78 12.86 18.33
C GLN A 127 11.53 13.46 17.13
N LEU A 128 12.57 14.27 17.40
CA LEU A 128 13.42 14.89 16.37
C LEU A 128 14.22 13.86 15.57
N VAL A 129 14.78 12.84 16.24
CA VAL A 129 15.56 11.76 15.61
C VAL A 129 14.66 10.89 14.75
N GLN A 130 13.45 10.62 15.21
CA GLN A 130 12.46 9.85 14.44
C GLN A 130 12.06 10.58 13.17
N LYS A 131 11.85 11.91 13.25
CA LYS A 131 11.53 12.74 12.09
C LYS A 131 12.68 12.73 11.08
N LEU A 132 13.90 12.98 11.50
CA LEU A 132 15.09 12.97 10.65
C LEU A 132 15.34 11.60 9.99
N SER A 133 15.04 10.51 10.69
CA SER A 133 15.18 9.16 10.11
C SER A 133 14.14 8.88 9.05
N VAL A 134 12.88 9.32 9.22
CA VAL A 134 11.85 9.18 8.19
C VAL A 134 12.14 10.08 6.99
N GLU A 135 12.65 11.31 7.21
CA GLU A 135 13.07 12.21 6.13
C GLU A 135 14.17 11.57 5.28
N LYS A 136 15.19 10.95 5.92
CA LYS A 136 16.23 10.22 5.18
C LYS A 136 15.68 9.05 4.37
N VAL A 137 14.77 8.25 4.95
CA VAL A 137 14.13 7.15 4.22
C VAL A 137 13.35 7.67 3.01
N ALA A 138 12.68 8.82 3.17
CA ALA A 138 11.91 9.44 2.10
C ALA A 138 12.81 9.97 0.97
N ASP A 139 13.89 10.67 1.32
CA ASP A 139 14.86 11.20 0.37
C ASP A 139 15.52 10.08 -0.45
N GLU A 140 15.96 9.00 0.22
CA GLU A 140 16.58 7.85 -0.44
C GLU A 140 15.60 7.07 -1.32
N ALA A 141 14.30 7.08 -0.98
CA ALA A 141 13.24 6.45 -1.77
C ALA A 141 12.67 7.37 -2.87
N ASN A 142 13.12 8.64 -2.94
CA ASN A 142 12.55 9.69 -3.80
C ASN A 142 11.03 9.87 -3.59
N GLU A 143 10.60 9.77 -2.33
CA GLU A 143 9.19 9.86 -1.91
C GLU A 143 9.00 11.04 -0.95
N ASN A 144 7.76 11.50 -0.81
CA ASN A 144 7.47 12.54 0.18
C ASN A 144 7.45 11.95 1.60
N TYR A 145 8.01 12.65 2.57
CA TYR A 145 7.99 12.28 3.99
C TYR A 145 6.61 11.85 4.51
N LYS A 146 5.56 12.60 4.18
CA LYS A 146 4.18 12.27 4.58
C LYS A 146 3.71 10.96 3.94
N THR A 147 4.12 10.69 2.71
CA THR A 147 3.81 9.45 1.99
C THR A 147 4.43 8.26 2.70
N VAL A 148 5.73 8.33 3.04
CA VAL A 148 6.42 7.28 3.79
C VAL A 148 5.75 7.01 5.14
N GLN A 149 5.40 8.07 5.89
CA GLN A 149 4.67 7.91 7.15
C GLN A 149 3.31 7.21 6.98
N ARG A 150 2.57 7.55 5.93
CA ARG A 150 1.27 6.93 5.63
C ARG A 150 1.43 5.45 5.28
N TYR A 151 2.47 5.07 4.51
CA TYR A 151 2.76 3.66 4.26
C TYR A 151 3.09 2.93 5.54
N ILE A 152 4.02 3.44 6.35
CA ILE A 152 4.38 2.84 7.65
C ILE A 152 3.13 2.66 8.52
N ARG A 153 2.19 3.60 8.47
CA ARG A 153 0.95 3.51 9.25
C ARG A 153 0.10 2.29 8.88
N LEU A 154 0.13 1.81 7.63
CA LEU A 154 -0.61 0.61 7.21
C LEU A 154 -0.20 -0.65 7.97
N THR A 155 1.03 -0.72 8.52
CA THR A 155 1.49 -1.87 9.31
C THR A 155 0.68 -2.09 10.60
N ASN A 156 -0.14 -1.11 11.01
CA ASN A 156 -1.06 -1.25 12.14
C ASN A 156 -2.41 -1.86 11.78
N LEU A 157 -2.68 -2.11 10.48
CA LEU A 157 -3.88 -2.84 10.08
C LEU A 157 -3.76 -4.31 10.45
N VAL A 158 -4.90 -4.92 10.80
CA VAL A 158 -4.98 -6.37 10.93
C VAL A 158 -4.77 -7.03 9.56
N PRO A 159 -4.15 -8.22 9.49
CA PRO A 159 -3.78 -8.84 8.22
C PRO A 159 -4.91 -8.95 7.18
N PRO A 160 -6.17 -9.28 7.54
CA PRO A 160 -7.25 -9.34 6.56
C PRO A 160 -7.56 -7.98 5.91
N LEU A 161 -7.57 -6.89 6.67
CA LEU A 161 -7.79 -5.54 6.11
C LEU A 161 -6.62 -5.09 5.25
N LEU A 162 -5.39 -5.40 5.67
CA LEU A 162 -4.19 -5.09 4.89
C LEU A 162 -4.18 -5.86 3.55
N GLN A 163 -4.62 -7.13 3.54
CA GLN A 163 -4.79 -7.89 2.31
C GLN A 163 -5.82 -7.24 1.37
N MET A 164 -6.93 -6.72 1.91
CA MET A 164 -7.91 -6.00 1.09
C MET A 164 -7.36 -4.71 0.46
N VAL A 165 -6.35 -4.08 1.09
CA VAL A 165 -5.62 -2.94 0.49
C VAL A 165 -4.74 -3.41 -0.65
N ASP A 166 -4.03 -4.53 -0.50
CA ASP A 166 -3.21 -5.13 -1.55
C ASP A 166 -4.06 -5.57 -2.76
N ASP A 167 -5.26 -6.09 -2.50
CA ASP A 167 -6.23 -6.51 -3.52
C ASP A 167 -6.95 -5.31 -4.19
N GLY A 168 -6.71 -4.08 -3.74
CA GLY A 168 -7.35 -2.87 -4.25
C GLY A 168 -8.83 -2.69 -3.84
N ARG A 169 -9.36 -3.55 -2.96
CA ARG A 169 -10.74 -3.47 -2.44
C ARG A 169 -10.93 -2.28 -1.48
N ILE A 170 -9.90 -1.96 -0.70
CA ILE A 170 -9.84 -0.75 0.13
C ILE A 170 -8.76 0.16 -0.44
N ALA A 171 -9.14 1.39 -0.78
CA ALA A 171 -8.18 2.37 -1.31
C ALA A 171 -7.18 2.81 -0.21
N PHE A 172 -5.98 3.24 -0.63
CA PHE A 172 -4.89 3.62 0.27
C PHE A 172 -5.28 4.66 1.33
N SER A 173 -6.00 5.72 0.92
CA SER A 173 -6.36 6.81 1.86
C SER A 173 -7.33 6.38 2.95
N PRO A 174 -8.47 5.70 2.67
CA PRO A 174 -9.28 5.10 3.71
C PRO A 174 -8.50 4.14 4.61
N ALA A 175 -7.66 3.27 4.04
CA ALA A 175 -6.87 2.30 4.79
C ALA A 175 -5.96 2.96 5.85
N VAL A 176 -5.32 4.07 5.50
CA VAL A 176 -4.51 4.85 6.44
C VAL A 176 -5.36 5.35 7.61
N GLU A 177 -6.58 5.82 7.36
CA GLU A 177 -7.48 6.29 8.44
C GLU A 177 -7.98 5.12 9.31
N LEU A 178 -8.31 3.97 8.69
CA LEU A 178 -8.72 2.75 9.41
C LEU A 178 -7.61 2.18 10.30
N SER A 179 -6.35 2.39 9.97
CA SER A 179 -5.22 1.96 10.79
C SER A 179 -5.12 2.64 12.15
N TYR A 180 -5.95 3.64 12.42
CA TYR A 180 -6.08 4.29 13.73
C TYR A 180 -7.10 3.64 14.65
N LEU A 181 -7.93 2.74 14.14
CA LEU A 181 -8.88 1.95 14.91
C LEU A 181 -8.14 0.94 15.80
N THR A 182 -8.75 0.55 16.89
CA THR A 182 -8.25 -0.55 17.73
C THR A 182 -8.31 -1.87 16.97
N ARG A 183 -7.59 -2.89 17.44
CA ARG A 183 -7.60 -4.21 16.78
C ARG A 183 -8.98 -4.86 16.78
N ASP A 184 -9.74 -4.66 17.85
CA ASP A 184 -11.09 -5.21 17.99
C ASP A 184 -12.06 -4.52 17.02
N GLU A 185 -12.01 -3.18 16.92
CA GLU A 185 -12.79 -2.41 15.94
C GLU A 185 -12.43 -2.77 14.49
N GLN A 186 -11.15 -3.04 14.21
CA GLN A 186 -10.72 -3.49 12.89
C GLN A 186 -11.22 -4.89 12.56
N ALA A 187 -11.24 -5.80 13.52
CA ALA A 187 -11.78 -7.16 13.36
C ALA A 187 -13.28 -7.11 13.08
N GLU A 188 -14.04 -6.32 13.86
CA GLU A 188 -15.47 -6.12 13.64
C GLU A 188 -15.77 -5.49 12.27
N LEU A 189 -14.96 -4.48 11.86
CA LEU A 189 -15.10 -3.88 10.56
C LEU A 189 -14.86 -4.89 9.43
N TRP A 190 -13.87 -5.77 9.56
CA TRP A 190 -13.60 -6.80 8.56
C TRP A 190 -14.77 -7.77 8.41
N ASP A 191 -15.36 -8.23 9.55
CA ASP A 191 -16.54 -9.07 9.54
C ASP A 191 -17.75 -8.39 8.88
N LEU A 192 -17.95 -7.10 9.16
CA LEU A 192 -19.01 -6.29 8.57
C LEU A 192 -18.82 -6.12 7.05
N ILE A 193 -17.59 -5.85 6.58
CA ILE A 193 -17.28 -5.77 5.16
C ILE A 193 -17.61 -7.07 4.44
N GLY A 194 -17.35 -8.21 5.08
CA GLY A 194 -17.66 -9.53 4.52
C GLY A 194 -19.16 -9.80 4.43
N ARG A 195 -19.94 -9.34 5.41
CA ARG A 195 -21.40 -9.52 5.46
C ARG A 195 -22.16 -8.60 4.50
N GLU A 196 -21.75 -7.34 4.41
CA GLU A 196 -22.46 -6.30 3.65
C GLU A 196 -21.90 -6.08 2.24
N ASP A 197 -20.81 -6.77 1.88
CA ASP A 197 -20.05 -6.56 0.63
C ASP A 197 -19.76 -5.08 0.34
N ALA A 198 -19.49 -4.30 1.38
CA ALA A 198 -19.29 -2.86 1.32
C ALA A 198 -17.95 -2.48 1.95
N THR A 199 -17.19 -1.63 1.28
CA THR A 199 -15.91 -1.12 1.80
C THR A 199 -16.04 0.36 2.18
N PRO A 200 -15.40 0.84 3.26
CA PRO A 200 -15.57 2.23 3.70
C PRO A 200 -14.94 3.22 2.71
N SER A 201 -15.65 4.31 2.46
CA SER A 201 -15.13 5.49 1.78
C SER A 201 -14.19 6.28 2.71
N LEU A 202 -13.43 7.25 2.16
CA LEU A 202 -12.56 8.10 2.97
C LEU A 202 -13.33 8.89 4.04
N SER A 203 -14.50 9.41 3.71
CA SER A 203 -15.34 10.15 4.67
C SER A 203 -15.86 9.26 5.80
N GLN A 204 -16.25 8.03 5.48
CA GLN A 204 -16.65 7.03 6.47
C GLN A 204 -15.47 6.63 7.37
N ALA A 205 -14.30 6.36 6.78
CA ALA A 205 -13.09 6.02 7.54
C ALA A 205 -12.63 7.15 8.49
N LEU A 206 -12.73 8.40 8.07
CA LEU A 206 -12.46 9.57 8.93
C LEU A 206 -13.43 9.65 10.10
N ARG A 207 -14.72 9.41 9.89
CA ARG A 207 -15.73 9.39 10.96
C ARG A 207 -15.49 8.24 11.93
N MET A 208 -15.21 7.03 11.42
CA MET A 208 -14.87 5.86 12.24
C MET A 208 -13.67 6.17 13.13
N LYS A 209 -12.58 6.73 12.57
CA LYS A 209 -11.39 7.15 13.33
C LYS A 209 -11.72 8.18 14.42
N GLN A 210 -12.56 9.17 14.12
CA GLN A 210 -12.96 10.16 15.10
C GLN A 210 -13.72 9.53 16.25
N LEU A 211 -14.72 8.69 15.96
CA LEU A 211 -15.55 8.01 16.97
C LEU A 211 -14.74 7.00 17.79
N SER A 212 -13.77 6.31 17.17
CA SER A 212 -12.83 5.44 17.87
C SER A 212 -12.00 6.22 18.91
N ARG A 213 -11.48 7.39 18.55
CA ARG A 213 -10.76 8.26 19.49
C ARG A 213 -11.61 8.75 20.66
N GLU A 214 -12.91 8.91 20.45
CA GLU A 214 -13.88 9.30 21.46
C GLU A 214 -14.44 8.09 22.24
N ALA A 215 -13.96 6.87 21.96
CA ALA A 215 -14.49 5.62 22.49
C ALA A 215 -16.02 5.43 22.29
N LYS A 216 -16.51 5.93 21.15
CA LYS A 216 -17.92 5.88 20.75
C LYS A 216 -18.19 4.99 19.54
N LEU A 217 -17.18 4.31 19.01
CA LEU A 217 -17.31 3.45 17.84
C LEU A 217 -17.76 2.05 18.26
N THR A 218 -19.08 1.89 18.49
CA THR A 218 -19.69 0.59 18.78
C THR A 218 -19.94 -0.21 17.48
N PRO A 219 -20.18 -1.53 17.54
CA PRO A 219 -20.54 -2.34 16.37
C PRO A 219 -21.76 -1.80 15.60
N GLU A 220 -22.78 -1.31 16.31
CA GLU A 220 -23.98 -0.72 15.71
C GLU A 220 -23.67 0.57 14.95
N VAL A 221 -22.77 1.39 15.50
CA VAL A 221 -22.32 2.63 14.87
C VAL A 221 -21.44 2.33 13.65
N LEU A 222 -20.56 1.32 13.73
CA LEU A 222 -19.78 0.81 12.60
C LEU A 222 -20.69 0.37 11.46
N TYR A 223 -21.71 -0.45 11.78
CA TYR A 223 -22.71 -0.93 10.82
C TYR A 223 -23.44 0.26 10.16
N ALA A 224 -23.97 1.18 10.96
CA ALA A 224 -24.70 2.34 10.46
C ALA A 224 -23.85 3.19 9.50
N ILE A 225 -22.56 3.43 9.83
CA ILE A 225 -21.66 4.20 8.97
C ILE A 225 -21.34 3.45 7.67
N LEU A 226 -21.10 2.12 7.75
CA LEU A 226 -20.68 1.33 6.58
C LEU A 226 -21.82 1.20 5.56
N THR A 227 -23.08 1.06 6.04
CA THR A 227 -24.28 0.88 5.22
C THR A 227 -24.93 2.19 4.76
N GLU A 228 -24.43 3.36 5.19
CA GLU A 228 -24.89 4.65 4.68
C GLU A 228 -24.70 4.74 3.16
N GLU A 229 -25.70 5.28 2.48
CA GLU A 229 -25.63 5.61 1.06
C GLU A 229 -24.43 6.51 0.77
N LYS A 230 -23.48 6.04 -0.02
CA LYS A 230 -22.30 6.85 -0.38
C LYS A 230 -22.70 7.99 -1.31
N PRO A 231 -22.15 9.20 -1.13
CA PRO A 231 -22.45 10.33 -2.02
C PRO A 231 -22.24 10.04 -3.52
N ASN A 232 -21.31 9.13 -3.84
CA ASN A 232 -21.02 8.72 -5.23
C ASN A 232 -22.03 7.72 -5.79
N GLN A 233 -22.90 7.12 -4.96
CA GLN A 233 -23.96 6.19 -5.37
C GLN A 233 -25.28 6.90 -5.65
N LYS A 234 -25.41 8.18 -5.25
CA LYS A 234 -26.56 9.00 -5.61
C LYS A 234 -26.50 9.30 -7.10
N GLU A 235 -27.56 8.97 -7.82
CA GLU A 235 -27.69 9.39 -9.21
C GLU A 235 -27.53 10.92 -9.32
N GLN A 236 -26.54 11.35 -10.07
CA GLN A 236 -26.25 12.74 -10.30
C GLN A 236 -26.22 13.02 -11.79
N ILE A 237 -27.09 13.91 -12.23
CA ILE A 237 -27.01 14.46 -13.57
C ILE A 237 -26.04 15.64 -13.54
N ARG A 238 -24.87 15.47 -14.16
CA ARG A 238 -23.87 16.54 -14.29
C ARG A 238 -24.00 17.20 -15.64
N ILE A 239 -24.45 18.47 -15.64
CA ILE A 239 -24.52 19.29 -16.84
C ILE A 239 -23.36 20.30 -16.78
N LYS A 240 -22.56 20.39 -17.85
CA LYS A 240 -21.47 21.37 -17.92
C LYS A 240 -22.05 22.77 -17.85
N THR A 241 -21.58 23.62 -16.97
CA THR A 241 -22.02 25.02 -16.79
C THR A 241 -21.93 25.82 -18.11
N GLU A 242 -20.89 25.54 -18.93
CA GLU A 242 -20.71 26.17 -20.24
C GLU A 242 -21.88 25.88 -21.18
N SER A 243 -22.44 24.67 -21.16
CA SER A 243 -23.60 24.29 -21.98
C SER A 243 -24.89 25.00 -21.55
N LEU A 244 -24.98 25.40 -20.29
CA LEU A 244 -26.11 26.14 -19.73
C LEU A 244 -25.98 27.65 -19.89
N ARG A 245 -24.74 28.18 -19.94
CA ARG A 245 -24.46 29.63 -19.96
C ARG A 245 -25.18 30.41 -21.04
N LYS A 246 -25.38 29.82 -22.21
CA LYS A 246 -26.10 30.45 -23.34
C LYS A 246 -27.58 30.71 -23.08
N TYR A 247 -28.17 30.04 -22.07
CA TYR A 247 -29.58 30.16 -21.72
C TYR A 247 -29.83 31.07 -20.51
N PHE A 248 -28.76 31.54 -19.84
CA PHE A 248 -28.87 32.33 -18.61
C PHE A 248 -28.07 33.65 -18.69
N PRO A 249 -28.49 34.69 -17.97
CA PRO A 249 -27.73 35.94 -17.86
C PRO A 249 -26.31 35.68 -17.32
N ARG A 250 -25.35 36.50 -17.76
CA ARG A 250 -23.92 36.34 -17.38
C ARG A 250 -23.65 36.46 -15.89
N ASN A 251 -24.50 37.13 -15.15
CA ASN A 251 -24.40 37.35 -13.70
C ASN A 251 -25.01 36.22 -12.84
N TYR A 252 -25.64 35.19 -13.47
CA TYR A 252 -26.21 34.11 -12.71
C TYR A 252 -25.12 33.15 -12.16
N SER A 253 -25.22 32.85 -10.87
CA SER A 253 -24.41 31.80 -10.24
C SER A 253 -24.92 30.41 -10.62
N ALA A 254 -24.09 29.36 -10.44
CA ALA A 254 -24.50 27.98 -10.68
C ALA A 254 -25.78 27.59 -9.89
N GLN A 255 -25.87 28.02 -8.63
CA GLN A 255 -27.06 27.77 -7.79
C GLN A 255 -28.31 28.47 -8.29
N GLN A 256 -28.19 29.68 -8.86
CA GLN A 256 -29.30 30.39 -9.44
C GLN A 256 -29.80 29.70 -10.72
N MET A 257 -28.87 29.23 -11.57
CA MET A 257 -29.22 28.45 -12.77
C MET A 257 -29.94 27.16 -12.40
N GLU A 258 -29.46 26.43 -11.39
CA GLU A 258 -30.08 25.19 -10.89
C GLU A 258 -31.52 25.44 -10.41
N ARG A 259 -31.77 26.47 -9.58
CA ARG A 259 -33.11 26.81 -9.09
C ARG A 259 -34.08 27.14 -10.23
N GLU A 260 -33.61 27.87 -11.23
CA GLU A 260 -34.45 28.22 -12.38
C GLU A 260 -34.77 27.00 -13.25
N ILE A 261 -33.79 26.11 -13.45
CA ILE A 261 -34.04 24.85 -14.15
C ILE A 261 -35.11 24.02 -13.43
N ILE A 262 -35.00 23.88 -12.11
CA ILE A 262 -35.97 23.14 -11.30
C ILE A 262 -37.38 23.75 -11.46
N LYS A 263 -37.52 25.08 -11.34
CA LYS A 263 -38.81 25.77 -11.54
C LYS A 263 -39.42 25.51 -12.92
N LEU A 264 -38.61 25.55 -13.97
CA LEU A 264 -39.07 25.31 -15.34
C LEU A 264 -39.53 23.87 -15.52
N LEU A 265 -38.81 22.91 -14.93
CA LEU A 265 -39.19 21.49 -14.97
C LEU A 265 -40.48 21.23 -14.19
N GLU A 266 -40.64 21.84 -13.00
CA GLU A 266 -41.88 21.75 -12.21
C GLU A 266 -43.07 22.35 -12.95
N ALA A 267 -42.92 23.52 -13.58
CA ALA A 267 -43.97 24.14 -14.39
C ALA A 267 -44.38 23.24 -15.56
N ARG A 268 -43.39 22.65 -16.25
CA ARG A 268 -43.64 21.72 -17.35
C ARG A 268 -44.36 20.43 -16.87
N TYR A 269 -43.95 19.89 -15.73
CA TYR A 269 -44.57 18.70 -15.15
C TYR A 269 -46.03 18.94 -14.78
N ARG A 270 -46.34 20.10 -14.15
CA ARG A 270 -47.74 20.51 -13.82
C ARG A 270 -48.58 20.74 -15.07
N ALA A 271 -48.01 21.31 -16.14
CA ALA A 271 -48.71 21.51 -17.40
C ALA A 271 -49.06 20.18 -18.06
N LYS A 272 -48.17 19.17 -18.01
CA LYS A 272 -48.39 17.83 -18.57
C LYS A 272 -49.48 17.07 -17.82
N GLY A 273 -49.51 17.15 -16.48
CA GLY A 273 -50.56 16.51 -15.66
C GLY A 273 -51.95 17.17 -15.77
N ARG A 274 -52.08 18.35 -16.39
CA ARG A 274 -53.38 18.99 -16.73
C ARG A 274 -53.90 18.62 -18.11
N GLY A 275 -53.07 18.08 -18.98
CA GLY A 275 -53.47 17.67 -20.34
C GLY A 275 -53.92 16.20 -20.47
N GLU A 276 -53.78 15.42 -19.38
CA GLU A 276 -54.19 14.00 -19.33
C GLU A 276 -55.49 13.78 -18.49
N ARG A 277 -56.29 14.83 -18.28
CA ARG A 277 -57.66 14.72 -17.70
C ARG A 277 -58.72 15.11 -18.68
#